data_4b2a0a17af8ba41cb06e2531d3cf8e77
#
_entry.id   4b2a0a17af8ba41cb06e2531d3cf8e77
#
_cell.length_a   1.000
_cell.length_b   1.000
_cell.length_c   1.000
_cell.angle_alpha   90.00
_cell.angle_beta   90.00
_cell.angle_gamma   90.00
#
_symmetry.space_group_name_H-M   'P 1'
#
loop_
_entity.id
_entity.type
_entity.pdbx_description
1 polymer ?
#
loop_
_entity_poly.entity_id
_entity_poly.type
_entity_poly.pdbx_seq_one_letter_code
_entity_poly.pdbx_strand_id
1 'polypeptide(L)'
;MTTTTWERIAARGGVSPQRARIFGIIFLTAGLLIFLLFALGAEGGQVTTFTLNPSGETQAVPVPAVALPSTATLYAFVLICVFLGAWQLARGFRRINMVLGVVAGLFVLAFLTWAARDKSMNLTGLLSSALLRAVPIALAGLSGVLCERCAVINIAIEGMMLGGAFTAALMGSLAAQVWRWPSWASLTFGLLSALIAGGLLGLLLAVLAVRFKVDQIIAGTAINILVTGITSFLSARILAARGFEHLNNPGIFPRSSIPLLSKIPVIGPVFFEQNVLVYLLFILLAVIHVMLFYTRWGLRTRAVGEHPRAADTL
;
A
#
# COMPACT_ATOMS: atom_id res chain seq x y z
N MET A 1 -32.38 -17.60 -34.35
CA MET A 1 -31.01 -17.13 -34.06
C MET A 1 -30.61 -17.66 -32.68
N THR A 2 -29.71 -18.64 -32.64
CA THR A 2 -29.22 -19.22 -31.41
C THR A 2 -28.25 -18.24 -30.74
N THR A 3 -28.67 -17.59 -29.69
CA THR A 3 -27.78 -16.73 -28.85
C THR A 3 -26.56 -17.53 -28.43
N THR A 4 -25.37 -17.02 -28.71
CA THR A 4 -24.12 -17.67 -28.34
C THR A 4 -24.04 -17.80 -26.82
N THR A 5 -23.31 -18.80 -26.32
CA THR A 5 -23.11 -19.01 -24.88
C THR A 5 -22.60 -17.74 -24.18
N TRP A 6 -21.86 -16.91 -24.91
CA TRP A 6 -21.28 -15.65 -24.43
C TRP A 6 -22.29 -14.52 -24.27
N GLU A 7 -23.31 -14.45 -25.12
CA GLU A 7 -24.39 -13.47 -24.99
C GLU A 7 -25.26 -13.76 -23.76
N ARG A 8 -25.46 -15.05 -23.42
CA ARG A 8 -26.14 -15.47 -22.21
C ARG A 8 -25.33 -15.14 -20.93
N ILE A 9 -24.01 -15.24 -20.98
CA ILE A 9 -23.12 -14.86 -19.87
C ILE A 9 -23.15 -13.33 -19.65
N ALA A 10 -23.09 -12.54 -20.72
CA ALA A 10 -23.19 -11.10 -20.68
C ALA A 10 -24.54 -10.61 -20.12
N ALA A 11 -25.62 -11.24 -20.50
CA ALA A 11 -26.97 -10.90 -20.02
C ALA A 11 -27.15 -11.19 -18.51
N ARG A 12 -26.45 -12.18 -17.96
CA ARG A 12 -26.53 -12.55 -16.53
C ARG A 12 -25.67 -11.70 -15.59
N GLY A 13 -24.63 -11.03 -16.08
CA GLY A 13 -23.64 -10.37 -15.21
C GLY A 13 -23.33 -8.90 -15.51
N GLY A 14 -23.88 -8.30 -16.57
CA GLY A 14 -23.51 -6.93 -16.99
C GLY A 14 -22.04 -6.78 -17.41
N VAL A 15 -21.32 -7.89 -17.66
CA VAL A 15 -19.91 -7.91 -18.05
C VAL A 15 -19.84 -8.21 -19.55
N SER A 16 -19.05 -7.43 -20.31
CA SER A 16 -18.88 -7.68 -21.74
C SER A 16 -18.27 -9.08 -21.99
N PRO A 17 -18.66 -9.78 -23.06
CA PRO A 17 -18.13 -11.11 -23.40
C PRO A 17 -16.61 -11.15 -23.50
N GLN A 18 -15.99 -10.09 -24.02
CA GLN A 18 -14.54 -9.96 -24.12
C GLN A 18 -13.88 -9.92 -22.73
N ARG A 19 -14.45 -9.14 -21.82
CA ARG A 19 -13.95 -9.05 -20.44
C ARG A 19 -14.04 -10.39 -19.73
N ALA A 20 -15.15 -11.13 -19.90
CA ALA A 20 -15.32 -12.45 -19.31
C ALA A 20 -14.26 -13.45 -19.81
N ARG A 21 -13.92 -13.42 -21.10
CA ARG A 21 -12.86 -14.27 -21.69
C ARG A 21 -11.47 -13.89 -21.16
N ILE A 22 -11.15 -12.61 -21.15
CA ILE A 22 -9.83 -12.12 -20.65
C ILE A 22 -9.59 -12.60 -19.21
N PHE A 23 -10.55 -12.44 -18.33
CA PHE A 23 -10.38 -12.89 -16.94
C PHE A 23 -10.30 -14.42 -16.82
N GLY A 24 -11.04 -15.17 -17.62
CA GLY A 24 -10.90 -16.62 -17.65
C GLY A 24 -9.50 -17.08 -18.07
N ILE A 25 -8.94 -16.43 -19.10
CA ILE A 25 -7.56 -16.68 -19.53
C ILE A 25 -6.57 -16.29 -18.42
N ILE A 26 -6.75 -15.14 -17.77
CA ILE A 26 -5.89 -14.70 -16.64
C ILE A 26 -5.90 -15.74 -15.50
N PHE A 27 -7.05 -16.32 -15.17
CA PHE A 27 -7.12 -17.33 -14.10
C PHE A 27 -6.42 -18.64 -14.50
N LEU A 28 -6.55 -19.06 -15.76
CA LEU A 28 -5.84 -20.22 -16.28
C LEU A 28 -4.33 -19.98 -16.34
N THR A 29 -3.90 -18.80 -16.80
CA THR A 29 -2.48 -18.44 -16.84
C THR A 29 -1.88 -18.34 -15.46
N ALA A 30 -2.62 -17.84 -14.44
CA ALA A 30 -2.18 -17.84 -13.06
C ALA A 30 -1.96 -19.27 -12.54
N GLY A 31 -2.90 -20.20 -12.82
CA GLY A 31 -2.74 -21.62 -12.49
C GLY A 31 -1.53 -22.27 -13.17
N LEU A 32 -1.33 -21.97 -14.46
CA LEU A 32 -0.18 -22.45 -15.23
C LEU A 32 1.14 -21.91 -14.67
N LEU A 33 1.19 -20.61 -14.29
CA LEU A 33 2.37 -20.01 -13.68
C LEU A 33 2.67 -20.62 -12.32
N ILE A 34 1.67 -20.87 -11.48
CA ILE A 34 1.86 -21.57 -10.20
C ILE A 34 2.45 -22.95 -10.46
N PHE A 35 1.93 -23.68 -11.45
CA PHE A 35 2.43 -25.01 -11.80
C PHE A 35 3.89 -24.97 -12.25
N LEU A 36 4.21 -24.13 -13.23
CA LEU A 36 5.54 -24.06 -13.84
C LEU A 36 6.61 -23.52 -12.89
N LEU A 37 6.29 -22.44 -12.13
CA LEU A 37 7.27 -21.74 -11.31
C LEU A 37 7.43 -22.37 -9.92
N PHE A 38 6.35 -22.91 -9.35
CA PHE A 38 6.36 -23.30 -7.95
C PHE A 38 6.12 -24.81 -7.72
N ALA A 39 5.25 -25.45 -8.51
CA ALA A 39 4.86 -26.83 -8.27
C ALA A 39 5.80 -27.85 -8.93
N LEU A 40 6.31 -27.59 -10.15
CA LEU A 40 7.18 -28.51 -10.89
C LEU A 40 8.50 -28.83 -10.15
N GLY A 41 9.05 -27.85 -9.40
CA GLY A 41 10.27 -28.01 -8.64
C GLY A 41 10.04 -28.40 -7.16
N ALA A 42 8.83 -28.81 -6.79
CA ALA A 42 8.52 -29.20 -5.43
C ALA A 42 8.77 -30.70 -5.22
N GLU A 43 9.72 -31.05 -4.36
CA GLU A 43 10.03 -32.44 -3.99
C GLU A 43 9.00 -32.99 -3.00
N GLY A 44 8.72 -34.26 -3.10
CA GLY A 44 7.79 -34.95 -2.17
C GLY A 44 8.34 -34.98 -0.75
N GLY A 45 7.46 -34.72 0.24
CA GLY A 45 7.82 -34.75 1.66
C GLY A 45 8.16 -33.40 2.26
N GLN A 46 8.32 -32.32 1.46
CA GLN A 46 8.56 -30.98 1.96
C GLN A 46 7.32 -30.42 2.69
N VAL A 47 7.56 -29.77 3.83
CA VAL A 47 6.51 -29.15 4.65
C VAL A 47 6.78 -27.68 4.85
N THR A 48 5.78 -26.85 4.57
CA THR A 48 5.81 -25.42 4.89
C THR A 48 5.01 -25.17 6.16
N THR A 49 5.62 -24.51 7.15
CA THR A 49 4.97 -24.20 8.41
C THR A 49 4.69 -22.70 8.49
N PHE A 50 3.42 -22.31 8.51
CA PHE A 50 3.01 -20.93 8.75
C PHE A 50 2.74 -20.73 10.24
N THR A 51 3.55 -19.88 10.89
CA THR A 51 3.28 -19.45 12.25
C THR A 51 2.37 -18.23 12.22
N LEU A 52 1.30 -18.29 13.01
CA LEU A 52 0.27 -17.25 13.08
C LEU A 52 0.41 -16.37 14.33
N ASN A 53 1.41 -16.67 15.15
CA ASN A 53 1.73 -15.88 16.35
C ASN A 53 2.70 -14.76 15.98
N PRO A 54 2.47 -13.52 16.44
CA PRO A 54 3.46 -12.47 16.31
C PRO A 54 4.74 -12.84 17.08
N SER A 55 5.87 -12.32 16.64
CA SER A 55 7.15 -12.47 17.34
C SER A 55 7.16 -11.49 18.53
N GLY A 56 6.53 -11.83 19.66
CA GLY A 56 6.44 -11.00 20.85
C GLY A 56 5.52 -11.59 21.92
N GLU A 57 5.77 -11.26 23.17
CA GLU A 57 5.21 -11.91 24.37
C GLU A 57 3.71 -11.64 24.67
N THR A 58 2.98 -10.96 23.82
CA THR A 58 1.68 -10.36 24.18
C THR A 58 0.44 -11.15 23.72
N GLN A 59 0.58 -12.36 23.18
CA GLN A 59 -0.63 -13.10 22.78
C GLN A 59 -1.30 -13.82 23.97
N ALA A 60 -2.52 -13.38 24.26
CA ALA A 60 -3.39 -14.04 25.26
C ALA A 60 -3.88 -15.43 24.83
N VAL A 61 -3.88 -15.74 23.51
CA VAL A 61 -4.30 -17.03 22.96
C VAL A 61 -3.29 -17.46 21.89
N PRO A 62 -2.47 -18.49 22.12
CA PRO A 62 -1.54 -19.03 21.12
C PRO A 62 -2.33 -19.73 20.02
N VAL A 63 -2.12 -19.31 18.76
CA VAL A 63 -2.68 -20.00 17.60
C VAL A 63 -1.70 -21.09 17.16
N PRO A 64 -2.14 -22.34 16.96
CA PRO A 64 -1.26 -23.39 16.49
C PRO A 64 -0.69 -23.05 15.10
N ALA A 65 0.56 -23.42 14.86
CA ALA A 65 1.19 -23.28 13.57
C ALA A 65 0.50 -24.20 12.54
N VAL A 66 0.28 -23.71 11.33
CA VAL A 66 -0.33 -24.47 10.25
C VAL A 66 0.79 -25.11 9.42
N ALA A 67 1.00 -26.40 9.58
CA ALA A 67 1.93 -27.16 8.76
C ALA A 67 1.20 -27.70 7.52
N LEU A 68 1.66 -27.33 6.34
CA LEU A 68 1.08 -27.73 5.06
C LEU A 68 2.11 -28.53 4.25
N PRO A 69 1.74 -29.70 3.70
CA PRO A 69 2.59 -30.41 2.75
C PRO A 69 2.73 -29.55 1.48
N SER A 70 3.92 -29.01 1.24
CA SER A 70 4.17 -27.97 0.23
C SER A 70 3.71 -28.41 -1.16
N THR A 71 4.07 -29.63 -1.57
CA THR A 71 3.73 -30.18 -2.89
C THR A 71 2.23 -30.31 -3.08
N ALA A 72 1.52 -30.95 -2.15
CA ALA A 72 0.08 -31.14 -2.25
C ALA A 72 -0.68 -29.80 -2.25
N THR A 73 -0.23 -28.85 -1.43
CA THR A 73 -0.82 -27.51 -1.35
C THR A 73 -0.65 -26.74 -2.66
N LEU A 74 0.53 -26.78 -3.27
CA LEU A 74 0.79 -26.12 -4.55
C LEU A 74 -0.09 -26.70 -5.67
N TYR A 75 -0.19 -28.05 -5.78
CA TYR A 75 -1.10 -28.67 -6.75
C TYR A 75 -2.56 -28.34 -6.48
N ALA A 76 -2.99 -28.24 -5.23
CA ALA A 76 -4.34 -27.81 -4.88
C ALA A 76 -4.62 -26.38 -5.38
N PHE A 77 -3.68 -25.45 -5.21
CA PHE A 77 -3.82 -24.09 -5.71
C PHE A 77 -3.89 -24.04 -7.24
N VAL A 78 -3.08 -24.85 -7.95
CA VAL A 78 -3.19 -24.99 -9.42
C VAL A 78 -4.57 -25.44 -9.81
N LEU A 79 -5.08 -26.52 -9.19
CA LEU A 79 -6.41 -27.07 -9.53
C LEU A 79 -7.53 -26.07 -9.27
N ILE A 80 -7.47 -25.30 -8.16
CA ILE A 80 -8.44 -24.27 -7.87
C ILE A 80 -8.41 -23.16 -8.93
N CYS A 81 -7.23 -22.66 -9.30
CA CYS A 81 -7.10 -21.64 -10.34
C CYS A 81 -7.60 -22.12 -11.71
N VAL A 82 -7.27 -23.34 -12.08
CA VAL A 82 -7.75 -23.97 -13.34
C VAL A 82 -9.27 -24.14 -13.31
N PHE A 83 -9.83 -24.60 -12.21
CA PHE A 83 -11.28 -24.74 -12.02
C PHE A 83 -11.98 -23.38 -12.13
N LEU A 84 -11.48 -22.36 -11.43
CA LEU A 84 -12.04 -21.00 -11.48
C LEU A 84 -11.94 -20.41 -12.89
N GLY A 85 -10.83 -20.66 -13.61
CA GLY A 85 -10.66 -20.23 -14.99
C GLY A 85 -11.61 -20.92 -15.96
N ALA A 86 -11.71 -22.23 -15.87
CA ALA A 86 -12.65 -23.01 -16.68
C ALA A 86 -14.12 -22.63 -16.40
N TRP A 87 -14.48 -22.48 -15.14
CA TRP A 87 -15.81 -22.01 -14.77
C TRP A 87 -16.12 -20.61 -15.28
N GLN A 88 -15.14 -19.70 -15.19
CA GLN A 88 -15.26 -18.34 -15.73
C GLN A 88 -15.51 -18.36 -17.25
N LEU A 89 -14.82 -19.23 -17.98
CA LEU A 89 -14.98 -19.38 -19.43
C LEU A 89 -16.33 -20.05 -19.80
N ALA A 90 -16.81 -20.99 -18.98
CA ALA A 90 -18.04 -21.75 -19.27
C ALA A 90 -19.33 -21.00 -18.86
N ARG A 91 -19.34 -20.42 -17.67
CA ARG A 91 -20.56 -19.84 -17.05
C ARG A 91 -20.42 -18.36 -16.67
N GLY A 92 -19.19 -17.88 -16.44
CA GLY A 92 -18.90 -16.53 -15.93
C GLY A 92 -19.28 -16.33 -14.47
N PHE A 93 -18.54 -15.46 -13.77
CA PHE A 93 -18.85 -15.04 -12.41
C PHE A 93 -19.53 -13.67 -12.41
N ARG A 94 -20.57 -13.50 -11.61
CA ARG A 94 -21.24 -12.21 -11.40
C ARG A 94 -20.29 -11.18 -10.74
N ARG A 95 -19.45 -11.62 -9.79
CA ARG A 95 -18.51 -10.77 -9.04
C ARG A 95 -17.07 -11.09 -9.43
N ILE A 96 -16.75 -10.87 -10.69
CA ILE A 96 -15.45 -11.21 -11.28
C ILE A 96 -14.24 -10.63 -10.51
N ASN A 97 -14.38 -9.41 -9.99
CA ASN A 97 -13.31 -8.75 -9.23
C ASN A 97 -13.02 -9.47 -7.88
N MET A 98 -14.03 -10.08 -7.25
CA MET A 98 -13.81 -10.88 -6.04
C MET A 98 -13.02 -12.16 -6.38
N VAL A 99 -13.37 -12.82 -7.49
CA VAL A 99 -12.67 -14.03 -7.93
C VAL A 99 -11.23 -13.69 -8.34
N LEU A 100 -11.01 -12.56 -8.98
CA LEU A 100 -9.67 -12.06 -9.27
C LEU A 100 -8.85 -11.88 -7.97
N GLY A 101 -9.47 -11.29 -6.94
CA GLY A 101 -8.82 -11.16 -5.63
C GLY A 101 -8.46 -12.51 -5.01
N VAL A 102 -9.33 -13.51 -5.13
CA VAL A 102 -9.06 -14.89 -4.66
C VAL A 102 -7.89 -15.50 -5.44
N VAL A 103 -7.90 -15.42 -6.78
CA VAL A 103 -6.81 -15.98 -7.62
C VAL A 103 -5.48 -15.27 -7.33
N ALA A 104 -5.49 -13.94 -7.17
CA ALA A 104 -4.29 -13.20 -6.78
C ALA A 104 -3.79 -13.62 -5.38
N GLY A 105 -4.69 -13.81 -4.41
CA GLY A 105 -4.36 -14.33 -3.09
C GLY A 105 -3.77 -15.73 -3.14
N LEU A 106 -4.34 -16.63 -3.93
CA LEU A 106 -3.80 -17.98 -4.15
C LEU A 106 -2.40 -17.97 -4.78
N PHE A 107 -2.16 -17.04 -5.73
CA PHE A 107 -0.85 -16.89 -6.33
C PHE A 107 0.21 -16.45 -5.31
N VAL A 108 -0.14 -15.45 -4.46
CA VAL A 108 0.74 -14.99 -3.38
C VAL A 108 0.98 -16.12 -2.36
N LEU A 109 -0.06 -16.86 -1.96
CA LEU A 109 0.08 -17.99 -1.03
C LEU A 109 0.91 -19.12 -1.64
N ALA A 110 0.78 -19.38 -2.95
CA ALA A 110 1.62 -20.37 -3.66
C ALA A 110 3.10 -19.95 -3.64
N PHE A 111 3.38 -18.66 -3.91
CA PHE A 111 4.73 -18.13 -3.79
C PHE A 111 5.29 -18.26 -2.37
N LEU A 112 4.51 -17.90 -1.35
CA LEU A 112 4.94 -18.03 0.06
C LEU A 112 5.17 -19.48 0.47
N THR A 113 4.30 -20.41 0.02
CA THR A 113 4.46 -21.84 0.26
C THR A 113 5.73 -22.37 -0.40
N TRP A 114 6.00 -21.94 -1.61
CA TRP A 114 7.22 -22.29 -2.33
C TRP A 114 8.47 -21.71 -1.66
N ALA A 115 8.45 -20.44 -1.26
CA ALA A 115 9.58 -19.74 -0.66
C ALA A 115 9.94 -20.24 0.75
N ALA A 116 8.94 -20.74 1.49
CA ALA A 116 9.08 -21.23 2.87
C ALA A 116 9.15 -22.77 2.98
N ARG A 117 9.49 -23.47 1.90
CA ARG A 117 9.67 -24.94 1.92
C ARG A 117 10.71 -25.36 2.95
N ASP A 118 10.35 -26.35 3.76
CA ASP A 118 11.15 -26.89 4.88
C ASP A 118 11.57 -25.85 5.92
N LYS A 119 10.83 -24.73 5.97
CA LYS A 119 11.05 -23.63 6.92
C LYS A 119 9.74 -23.21 7.56
N SER A 120 9.87 -22.50 8.68
CA SER A 120 8.75 -21.77 9.30
C SER A 120 8.74 -20.31 8.86
N MET A 121 7.57 -19.80 8.51
CA MET A 121 7.37 -18.40 8.14
C MET A 121 6.32 -17.76 9.07
N ASN A 122 6.65 -16.62 9.66
CA ASN A 122 5.71 -15.87 10.46
C ASN A 122 4.79 -15.03 9.55
N LEU A 123 3.61 -15.56 9.22
CA LEU A 123 2.64 -14.91 8.36
C LEU A 123 2.08 -13.62 8.98
N THR A 124 1.79 -13.64 10.27
CA THR A 124 1.30 -12.46 11.00
C THR A 124 2.34 -11.34 11.02
N GLY A 125 3.60 -11.66 11.28
CA GLY A 125 4.70 -10.70 11.22
C GLY A 125 4.93 -10.14 9.80
N LEU A 126 4.80 -10.98 8.78
CA LEU A 126 4.88 -10.56 7.38
C LEU A 126 3.76 -9.56 7.04
N LEU A 127 2.51 -9.88 7.39
CA LEU A 127 1.36 -9.01 7.12
C LEU A 127 1.45 -7.67 7.89
N SER A 128 1.87 -7.72 9.15
CA SER A 128 2.10 -6.52 9.96
C SER A 128 3.18 -5.62 9.35
N SER A 129 4.29 -6.22 8.90
CA SER A 129 5.37 -5.49 8.22
C SER A 129 4.94 -4.95 6.85
N ALA A 130 4.14 -5.70 6.11
CA ALA A 130 3.59 -5.25 4.83
C ALA A 130 2.66 -4.05 5.01
N LEU A 131 1.78 -4.09 6.03
CA LEU A 131 0.90 -2.96 6.34
C LEU A 131 1.70 -1.71 6.70
N LEU A 132 2.73 -1.83 7.53
CA LEU A 132 3.59 -0.71 7.90
C LEU A 132 4.29 -0.09 6.68
N ARG A 133 4.80 -0.91 5.76
CA ARG A 133 5.44 -0.47 4.52
C ARG A 133 4.45 0.12 3.50
N ALA A 134 3.18 -0.26 3.58
CA ALA A 134 2.12 0.28 2.72
C ALA A 134 1.71 1.72 3.12
N VAL A 135 1.98 2.17 4.36
CA VAL A 135 1.57 3.50 4.86
C VAL A 135 2.04 4.63 3.95
N PRO A 136 3.34 4.78 3.64
CA PRO A 136 3.79 5.89 2.80
C PRO A 136 3.18 5.84 1.39
N ILE A 137 3.04 4.65 0.81
CA ILE A 137 2.43 4.47 -0.52
C ILE A 137 0.96 4.88 -0.50
N ALA A 138 0.22 4.47 0.52
CA ALA A 138 -1.19 4.81 0.68
C ALA A 138 -1.40 6.31 0.93
N LEU A 139 -0.54 6.95 1.75
CA LEU A 139 -0.59 8.41 1.96
C LEU A 139 -0.28 9.19 0.68
N ALA A 140 0.70 8.74 -0.11
CA ALA A 140 0.97 9.31 -1.43
C ALA A 140 -0.24 9.16 -2.37
N GLY A 141 -0.87 7.98 -2.40
CA GLY A 141 -2.09 7.75 -3.16
C GLY A 141 -3.25 8.66 -2.73
N LEU A 142 -3.45 8.87 -1.42
CA LEU A 142 -4.46 9.82 -0.91
C LEU A 142 -4.17 11.27 -1.33
N SER A 143 -2.89 11.67 -1.31
CA SER A 143 -2.47 12.98 -1.84
C SER A 143 -2.78 13.11 -3.34
N GLY A 144 -2.47 12.07 -4.13
CA GLY A 144 -2.82 12.00 -5.56
C GLY A 144 -4.32 12.14 -5.80
N VAL A 145 -5.15 11.42 -5.04
CA VAL A 145 -6.63 11.52 -5.13
C VAL A 145 -7.12 12.93 -4.87
N LEU A 146 -6.56 13.62 -3.86
CA LEU A 146 -6.94 15.01 -3.56
C LEU A 146 -6.59 15.95 -4.72
N CYS A 147 -5.40 15.80 -5.30
CA CYS A 147 -4.94 16.60 -6.42
C CYS A 147 -5.78 16.33 -7.68
N GLU A 148 -6.03 15.08 -8.05
CA GLU A 148 -6.83 14.72 -9.21
C GLU A 148 -8.27 15.22 -9.11
N ARG A 149 -8.85 15.24 -7.90
CA ARG A 149 -10.21 15.75 -7.69
C ARG A 149 -10.37 17.25 -7.92
N CYS A 150 -9.29 18.02 -7.97
CA CYS A 150 -9.29 19.43 -8.39
C CYS A 150 -8.59 19.67 -9.72
N ALA A 151 -8.43 18.63 -10.57
CA ALA A 151 -7.76 18.65 -11.87
C ALA A 151 -6.28 19.10 -11.81
N VAL A 152 -5.60 18.80 -10.69
CA VAL A 152 -4.16 19.05 -10.55
C VAL A 152 -3.40 17.74 -10.73
N ILE A 153 -2.49 17.68 -11.69
CA ILE A 153 -1.60 16.53 -11.89
C ILE A 153 -0.35 16.73 -11.05
N ASN A 154 -0.27 16.05 -9.91
CA ASN A 154 0.86 16.19 -9.00
C ASN A 154 1.86 15.04 -9.18
N ILE A 155 2.84 15.22 -10.06
CA ILE A 155 3.97 14.30 -10.23
C ILE A 155 5.04 14.52 -9.15
N ALA A 156 5.05 15.68 -8.45
CA ALA A 156 6.03 16.00 -7.43
C ALA A 156 5.88 15.22 -6.11
N ILE A 157 4.92 14.31 -5.99
CA ILE A 157 4.64 13.55 -4.75
C ILE A 157 5.91 12.82 -4.25
N GLU A 158 6.68 12.22 -5.14
CA GLU A 158 7.93 11.53 -4.78
C GLU A 158 8.95 12.47 -4.14
N GLY A 159 9.17 13.64 -4.74
CA GLY A 159 10.05 14.67 -4.18
C GLY A 159 9.54 15.20 -2.85
N MET A 160 8.22 15.44 -2.72
CA MET A 160 7.61 15.88 -1.47
C MET A 160 7.83 14.84 -0.35
N MET A 161 7.65 13.57 -0.65
CA MET A 161 7.90 12.47 0.29
C MET A 161 9.37 12.37 0.66
N LEU A 162 10.27 12.46 -0.32
CA LEU A 162 11.72 12.39 -0.09
C LEU A 162 12.20 13.57 0.75
N GLY A 163 11.77 14.80 0.42
CA GLY A 163 12.08 16.00 1.19
C GLY A 163 11.52 15.94 2.60
N GLY A 164 10.29 15.45 2.76
CA GLY A 164 9.68 15.20 4.06
C GLY A 164 10.45 14.16 4.88
N ALA A 165 10.83 13.04 4.28
CA ALA A 165 11.60 12.00 4.95
C ALA A 165 12.98 12.50 5.41
N PHE A 166 13.69 13.25 4.56
CA PHE A 166 14.98 13.85 4.91
C PHE A 166 14.86 14.83 6.09
N THR A 167 13.88 15.73 6.03
CA THR A 167 13.67 16.72 7.11
C THR A 167 13.20 16.05 8.40
N ALA A 168 12.36 15.02 8.33
CA ALA A 168 11.96 14.24 9.50
C ALA A 168 13.16 13.57 10.17
N ALA A 169 14.02 12.93 9.38
CA ALA A 169 15.23 12.27 9.89
C ALA A 169 16.18 13.27 10.53
N LEU A 170 16.47 14.38 9.86
CA LEU A 170 17.39 15.39 10.35
C LEU A 170 16.86 16.09 11.62
N MET A 171 15.64 16.63 11.56
CA MET A 171 15.07 17.40 12.69
C MET A 171 14.72 16.52 13.87
N GLY A 172 14.22 15.29 13.63
CA GLY A 172 14.01 14.32 14.68
C GLY A 172 15.29 13.90 15.37
N SER A 173 16.36 13.67 14.61
CA SER A 173 17.69 13.35 15.16
C SER A 173 18.29 14.52 15.92
N LEU A 174 18.21 15.75 15.42
CA LEU A 174 18.66 16.95 16.12
C LEU A 174 17.95 17.08 17.46
N ALA A 175 16.62 16.95 17.47
CA ALA A 175 15.84 17.04 18.70
C ALA A 175 16.21 15.94 19.71
N ALA A 176 16.39 14.70 19.24
CA ALA A 176 16.69 13.57 20.08
C ALA A 176 18.15 13.59 20.61
N GLN A 177 19.11 13.84 19.74
CA GLN A 177 20.53 13.63 20.05
C GLN A 177 21.24 14.90 20.52
N VAL A 178 20.89 16.06 19.98
CA VAL A 178 21.55 17.34 20.31
C VAL A 178 20.78 18.05 21.41
N TRP A 179 19.48 18.24 21.24
CA TRP A 179 18.63 18.93 22.24
C TRP A 179 18.16 18.01 23.37
N ARG A 180 18.38 16.71 23.23
CA ARG A 180 18.04 15.67 24.22
C ARG A 180 16.57 15.71 24.65
N TRP A 181 15.69 15.98 23.71
CA TRP A 181 14.26 15.93 23.98
C TRP A 181 13.78 14.49 24.20
N PRO A 182 12.70 14.29 24.95
CA PRO A 182 12.10 12.98 25.10
C PRO A 182 11.64 12.41 23.74
N SER A 183 11.69 11.10 23.58
CA SER A 183 11.46 10.43 22.28
C SER A 183 10.15 10.82 21.63
N TRP A 184 9.06 10.97 22.38
CA TRP A 184 7.78 11.39 21.83
C TRP A 184 7.82 12.80 21.24
N ALA A 185 8.53 13.72 21.88
CA ALA A 185 8.66 15.11 21.40
C ALA A 185 9.56 15.21 20.17
N SER A 186 10.70 14.49 20.16
CA SER A 186 11.61 14.47 19.00
C SER A 186 10.97 13.85 17.76
N LEU A 187 10.24 12.76 17.91
CA LEU A 187 9.51 12.11 16.82
C LEU A 187 8.38 12.99 16.29
N THR A 188 7.62 13.65 17.18
CA THR A 188 6.56 14.60 16.78
C THR A 188 7.14 15.80 16.07
N PHE A 189 8.26 16.35 16.54
CA PHE A 189 8.95 17.45 15.89
C PHE A 189 9.47 17.06 14.49
N GLY A 190 10.05 15.87 14.35
CA GLY A 190 10.43 15.32 13.04
C GLY A 190 9.22 15.20 12.09
N LEU A 191 8.09 14.69 12.57
CA LEU A 191 6.86 14.58 11.79
C LEU A 191 6.34 15.95 11.35
N LEU A 192 6.27 16.92 12.26
CA LEU A 192 5.85 18.28 11.92
C LEU A 192 6.78 18.95 10.91
N SER A 193 8.09 18.73 11.03
CA SER A 193 9.08 19.22 10.09
C SER A 193 8.87 18.63 8.68
N ALA A 194 8.55 17.34 8.60
CA ALA A 194 8.19 16.68 7.34
C ALA A 194 6.94 17.27 6.70
N LEU A 195 5.90 17.54 7.51
CA LEU A 195 4.66 18.16 7.03
C LEU A 195 4.91 19.56 6.48
N ILE A 196 5.75 20.35 7.15
CA ILE A 196 6.11 21.70 6.70
C ILE A 196 6.91 21.61 5.39
N ALA A 197 7.92 20.74 5.31
CA ALA A 197 8.74 20.60 4.10
C ALA A 197 7.91 20.12 2.91
N GLY A 198 7.10 19.08 3.08
CA GLY A 198 6.18 18.61 2.05
C GLY A 198 5.15 19.67 1.63
N GLY A 199 4.61 20.41 2.61
CA GLY A 199 3.69 21.51 2.37
C GLY A 199 4.32 22.68 1.59
N LEU A 200 5.57 23.05 1.89
CA LEU A 200 6.32 24.06 1.13
C LEU A 200 6.58 23.64 -0.31
N LEU A 201 6.93 22.36 -0.54
CA LEU A 201 7.10 21.84 -1.90
C LEU A 201 5.76 21.77 -2.65
N GLY A 202 4.66 21.44 -1.96
CA GLY A 202 3.32 21.50 -2.52
C GLY A 202 2.90 22.92 -2.87
N LEU A 203 3.22 23.89 -2.00
CA LEU A 203 2.99 25.31 -2.26
C LEU A 203 3.81 25.79 -3.47
N LEU A 204 5.07 25.37 -3.59
CA LEU A 204 5.90 25.68 -4.73
C LEU A 204 5.27 25.18 -6.03
N LEU A 205 4.81 23.92 -6.08
CA LEU A 205 4.09 23.38 -7.23
C LEU A 205 2.83 24.20 -7.55
N ALA A 206 2.03 24.53 -6.53
CA ALA A 206 0.82 25.31 -6.70
C ALA A 206 1.09 26.73 -7.25
N VAL A 207 2.12 27.40 -6.75
CA VAL A 207 2.54 28.73 -7.25
C VAL A 207 3.00 28.64 -8.71
N LEU A 208 3.81 27.64 -9.06
CA LEU A 208 4.26 27.45 -10.44
C LEU A 208 3.08 27.17 -11.39
N ALA A 209 2.16 26.30 -10.99
CA ALA A 209 1.03 25.91 -11.82
C ALA A 209 -0.03 27.00 -11.93
N VAL A 210 -0.40 27.65 -10.81
CA VAL A 210 -1.53 28.61 -10.78
C VAL A 210 -1.08 30.01 -11.13
N ARG A 211 -0.01 30.51 -10.51
CA ARG A 211 0.44 31.90 -10.69
C ARG A 211 1.24 32.09 -11.97
N PHE A 212 2.18 31.18 -12.22
CA PHE A 212 3.07 31.26 -13.39
C PHE A 212 2.56 30.46 -14.59
N LYS A 213 1.47 29.68 -14.42
CA LYS A 213 0.86 28.87 -15.49
C LYS A 213 1.85 27.93 -16.18
N VAL A 214 2.85 27.45 -15.44
CA VAL A 214 3.80 26.43 -15.90
C VAL A 214 3.05 25.10 -16.00
N ASP A 215 3.39 24.30 -17.00
CA ASP A 215 2.86 22.94 -17.11
C ASP A 215 3.15 22.14 -15.84
N GLN A 216 2.11 21.51 -15.29
CA GLN A 216 2.16 20.83 -13.98
C GLN A 216 3.09 19.61 -14.02
N ILE A 217 3.18 18.93 -15.16
CA ILE A 217 4.04 17.75 -15.36
C ILE A 217 5.50 18.19 -15.33
N ILE A 218 5.83 19.26 -16.06
CA ILE A 218 7.20 19.82 -16.12
C ILE A 218 7.60 20.36 -14.75
N ALA A 219 6.74 21.13 -14.09
CA ALA A 219 7.01 21.67 -12.75
C ALA A 219 7.20 20.54 -11.72
N GLY A 220 6.33 19.51 -11.74
CA GLY A 220 6.41 18.38 -10.85
C GLY A 220 7.69 17.57 -11.03
N THR A 221 8.08 17.29 -12.26
CA THR A 221 9.32 16.58 -12.58
C THR A 221 10.55 17.39 -12.16
N ALA A 222 10.55 18.70 -12.38
CA ALA A 222 11.63 19.59 -11.95
C ALA A 222 11.79 19.59 -10.43
N ILE A 223 10.68 19.64 -9.67
CA ILE A 223 10.70 19.52 -8.20
C ILE A 223 11.29 18.18 -7.75
N ASN A 224 10.89 17.07 -8.37
CA ASN A 224 11.44 15.75 -8.04
C ASN A 224 12.96 15.71 -8.23
N ILE A 225 13.46 16.18 -9.36
CA ILE A 225 14.89 16.21 -9.64
C ILE A 225 15.62 17.13 -8.64
N LEU A 226 15.09 18.32 -8.41
CA LEU A 226 15.65 19.29 -7.46
C LEU A 226 15.75 18.70 -6.05
N VAL A 227 14.67 18.11 -5.54
CA VAL A 227 14.62 17.56 -4.18
C VAL A 227 15.53 16.34 -4.08
N THR A 228 15.57 15.47 -5.09
CA THR A 228 16.48 14.32 -5.13
C THR A 228 17.94 14.78 -5.08
N GLY A 229 18.30 15.81 -5.84
CA GLY A 229 19.66 16.39 -5.82
C GLY A 229 20.01 17.00 -4.47
N ILE A 230 19.13 17.83 -3.91
CA ILE A 230 19.35 18.49 -2.62
C ILE A 230 19.43 17.45 -1.49
N THR A 231 18.49 16.53 -1.41
CA THR A 231 18.50 15.51 -0.33
C THR A 231 19.69 14.57 -0.42
N SER A 232 20.09 14.16 -1.62
CA SER A 232 21.29 13.34 -1.82
C SER A 232 22.56 14.09 -1.38
N PHE A 233 22.70 15.35 -1.79
CA PHE A 233 23.85 16.19 -1.40
C PHE A 233 23.90 16.41 0.12
N LEU A 234 22.80 16.83 0.72
CA LEU A 234 22.73 17.10 2.16
C LEU A 234 22.87 15.81 2.99
N SER A 235 22.29 14.69 2.52
CA SER A 235 22.48 13.39 3.17
C SER A 235 23.95 12.99 3.23
N ALA A 236 24.68 13.13 2.13
CA ALA A 236 26.10 12.82 2.09
C ALA A 236 26.94 13.77 2.98
N ARG A 237 26.56 15.05 3.06
CA ARG A 237 27.29 16.07 3.81
C ARG A 237 26.94 16.12 5.29
N ILE A 238 25.72 15.77 5.68
CA ILE A 238 25.21 15.91 7.06
C ILE A 238 24.99 14.54 7.69
N LEU A 239 24.18 13.67 7.06
CA LEU A 239 23.77 12.42 7.71
C LEU A 239 24.83 11.32 7.62
N ALA A 240 25.65 11.32 6.55
CA ALA A 240 26.71 10.33 6.34
C ALA A 240 28.12 10.85 6.68
N ALA A 241 28.26 12.11 7.09
CA ALA A 241 29.55 12.69 7.41
C ALA A 241 30.11 12.13 8.72
N ARG A 242 31.42 11.84 8.75
CA ARG A 242 32.12 11.37 9.95
C ARG A 242 31.94 12.36 11.11
N GLY A 243 31.54 11.87 12.27
CA GLY A 243 31.25 12.68 13.46
C GLY A 243 29.84 13.21 13.56
N PHE A 244 29.00 13.10 12.51
CA PHE A 244 27.59 13.49 12.49
C PHE A 244 26.63 12.30 12.37
N GLU A 245 27.12 11.08 12.53
CA GLU A 245 26.34 9.83 12.43
C GLU A 245 25.12 9.81 13.38
N HIS A 246 25.22 10.52 14.51
CA HIS A 246 24.13 10.68 15.47
C HIS A 246 22.92 11.45 14.89
N LEU A 247 23.11 12.26 13.82
CA LEU A 247 22.04 12.99 13.16
C LEU A 247 21.21 12.11 12.20
N ASN A 248 21.57 10.86 12.02
CA ASN A 248 20.84 9.88 11.23
C ASN A 248 20.12 8.83 12.12
N ASN A 249 19.73 9.22 13.33
CA ASN A 249 19.03 8.34 14.27
C ASN A 249 17.82 9.06 14.91
N PRO A 250 16.76 9.31 14.15
CA PRO A 250 15.56 10.00 14.65
C PRO A 250 14.73 9.18 15.64
N GLY A 251 15.03 7.88 15.80
CA GLY A 251 14.21 6.95 16.53
C GLY A 251 13.04 6.40 15.70
N ILE A 252 12.22 5.56 16.33
CA ILE A 252 11.08 4.89 15.70
C ILE A 252 9.85 5.08 16.58
N PHE A 253 8.72 5.40 15.99
CA PHE A 253 7.45 5.43 16.72
C PHE A 253 7.16 4.04 17.31
N PRO A 254 6.92 3.96 18.62
CA PRO A 254 6.62 2.69 19.28
C PRO A 254 5.32 2.10 18.73
N ARG A 255 5.24 0.79 18.81
CA ARG A 255 3.97 0.09 18.55
C ARG A 255 3.03 0.36 19.73
N SER A 256 1.80 0.65 19.43
CA SER A 256 0.72 0.86 20.37
C SER A 256 -0.36 -0.19 20.18
N SER A 257 -0.66 -0.96 21.19
CA SER A 257 -1.72 -1.96 21.16
C SER A 257 -3.04 -1.34 21.60
N ILE A 258 -4.11 -1.56 20.80
CA ILE A 258 -5.46 -1.20 21.21
C ILE A 258 -5.98 -2.32 22.11
N PRO A 259 -6.27 -2.04 23.42
CA PRO A 259 -6.76 -3.06 24.34
C PRO A 259 -7.98 -3.78 23.78
N LEU A 260 -8.11 -5.06 24.06
CA LEU A 260 -9.17 -5.97 23.59
C LEU A 260 -9.05 -6.38 22.12
N LEU A 261 -8.88 -5.43 21.19
CA LEU A 261 -8.82 -5.73 19.74
C LEU A 261 -7.48 -6.37 19.33
N SER A 262 -6.38 -6.02 20.00
CA SER A 262 -5.06 -6.64 19.79
C SER A 262 -5.03 -8.12 20.15
N LYS A 263 -5.97 -8.61 20.98
CA LYS A 263 -6.06 -10.01 21.40
C LYS A 263 -6.72 -10.93 20.37
N ILE A 264 -7.32 -10.37 19.30
CA ILE A 264 -7.94 -11.17 18.24
C ILE A 264 -6.82 -11.88 17.47
N PRO A 265 -6.87 -13.22 17.34
CA PRO A 265 -5.84 -13.97 16.64
C PRO A 265 -5.62 -13.47 15.21
N VAL A 266 -4.37 -13.33 14.79
CA VAL A 266 -3.92 -12.88 13.46
C VAL A 266 -4.30 -11.43 13.15
N ILE A 267 -5.59 -11.07 13.22
CA ILE A 267 -6.11 -9.74 12.88
C ILE A 267 -5.64 -8.70 13.91
N GLY A 268 -5.62 -9.06 15.20
CA GLY A 268 -5.19 -8.18 16.29
C GLY A 268 -3.79 -7.61 16.06
N PRO A 269 -2.76 -8.45 15.98
CA PRO A 269 -1.39 -7.99 15.77
C PRO A 269 -1.17 -7.29 14.42
N VAL A 270 -1.95 -7.63 13.38
CA VAL A 270 -1.79 -7.00 12.07
C VAL A 270 -2.37 -5.59 12.03
N PHE A 271 -3.55 -5.35 12.64
CA PHE A 271 -4.25 -4.07 12.51
C PHE A 271 -4.29 -3.24 13.80
N PHE A 272 -4.24 -3.89 14.96
CA PHE A 272 -4.46 -3.24 16.27
C PHE A 272 -3.22 -3.22 17.18
N GLU A 273 -2.06 -3.67 16.67
CA GLU A 273 -0.76 -3.56 17.33
C GLU A 273 0.25 -2.91 16.36
N GLN A 274 -0.03 -1.68 16.01
CA GLN A 274 0.73 -0.94 15.01
C GLN A 274 1.27 0.39 15.59
N ASN A 275 2.11 1.08 14.83
CA ASN A 275 2.56 2.40 15.20
C ASN A 275 1.47 3.46 14.90
N VAL A 276 1.62 4.63 15.50
CA VAL A 276 0.69 5.76 15.36
C VAL A 276 0.44 6.14 13.90
N LEU A 277 1.43 5.99 13.01
CA LEU A 277 1.31 6.37 11.59
C LEU A 277 0.33 5.47 10.82
N VAL A 278 0.22 4.18 11.19
CA VAL A 278 -0.78 3.28 10.61
C VAL A 278 -2.19 3.71 11.00
N TYR A 279 -2.40 4.04 12.27
CA TYR A 279 -3.70 4.54 12.74
C TYR A 279 -4.06 5.89 12.10
N LEU A 280 -3.07 6.77 11.97
CA LEU A 280 -3.23 8.05 11.28
C LEU A 280 -3.67 7.85 9.81
N LEU A 281 -3.10 6.87 9.10
CA LEU A 281 -3.52 6.52 7.75
C LEU A 281 -5.01 6.17 7.68
N PHE A 282 -5.50 5.29 8.57
CA PHE A 282 -6.92 4.91 8.58
C PHE A 282 -7.83 6.09 8.92
N ILE A 283 -7.42 6.93 9.87
CA ILE A 283 -8.14 8.16 10.22
C ILE A 283 -8.19 9.11 9.02
N LEU A 284 -7.05 9.36 8.36
CA LEU A 284 -6.98 10.24 7.19
C LEU A 284 -7.81 9.71 6.03
N LEU A 285 -7.82 8.41 5.81
CA LEU A 285 -8.65 7.78 4.77
C LEU A 285 -10.15 8.06 5.02
N ALA A 286 -10.61 7.90 6.25
CA ALA A 286 -11.98 8.20 6.63
C ALA A 286 -12.29 9.71 6.53
N VAL A 287 -11.40 10.55 7.06
CA VAL A 287 -11.55 12.01 7.03
C VAL A 287 -11.58 12.54 5.59
N ILE A 288 -10.65 12.11 4.73
CA ILE A 288 -10.59 12.55 3.34
C ILE A 288 -11.82 12.07 2.56
N HIS A 289 -12.27 10.84 2.82
CA HIS A 289 -13.50 10.32 2.23
C HIS A 289 -14.71 11.19 2.59
N VAL A 290 -14.92 11.46 3.89
CA VAL A 290 -16.02 12.33 4.36
C VAL A 290 -15.86 13.73 3.81
N MET A 291 -14.66 14.31 3.87
CA MET A 291 -14.37 15.66 3.40
C MET A 291 -14.70 15.81 1.91
N LEU A 292 -14.29 14.85 1.06
CA LEU A 292 -14.52 14.91 -0.39
C LEU A 292 -15.98 14.69 -0.79
N PHE A 293 -16.69 13.77 -0.13
CA PHE A 293 -18.01 13.32 -0.60
C PHE A 293 -19.19 13.88 0.19
N TYR A 294 -18.97 14.34 1.43
CA TYR A 294 -20.05 14.77 2.33
C TYR A 294 -19.94 16.21 2.81
N THR A 295 -18.93 17.00 2.34
CA THR A 295 -18.79 18.40 2.73
C THR A 295 -18.94 19.37 1.55
N ARG A 296 -19.27 20.64 1.87
CA ARG A 296 -19.33 21.73 0.88
C ARG A 296 -17.96 21.99 0.25
N TRP A 297 -16.86 21.81 1.01
CA TRP A 297 -15.51 21.95 0.50
C TRP A 297 -15.22 20.89 -0.58
N GLY A 298 -15.55 19.63 -0.32
CA GLY A 298 -15.36 18.55 -1.29
C GLY A 298 -16.23 18.71 -2.55
N LEU A 299 -17.45 19.24 -2.40
CA LEU A 299 -18.30 19.56 -3.54
C LEU A 299 -17.64 20.63 -4.44
N ARG A 300 -17.14 21.71 -3.84
CA ARG A 300 -16.44 22.78 -4.57
C ARG A 300 -15.16 22.27 -5.24
N THR A 301 -14.36 21.48 -4.54
CA THR A 301 -13.12 20.89 -5.08
C THR A 301 -13.42 20.04 -6.31
N ARG A 302 -14.44 19.18 -6.26
CA ARG A 302 -14.84 18.36 -7.41
C ARG A 302 -15.44 19.20 -8.54
N ALA A 303 -16.23 20.23 -8.23
CA ALA A 303 -16.79 21.11 -9.24
C ALA A 303 -15.69 21.84 -10.02
N VAL A 304 -14.65 22.33 -9.33
CA VAL A 304 -13.46 22.93 -9.99
C VAL A 304 -12.75 21.90 -10.86
N GLY A 305 -12.61 20.65 -10.41
CA GLY A 305 -11.96 19.61 -11.17
C GLY A 305 -12.73 19.17 -12.41
N GLU A 306 -14.06 19.10 -12.34
CA GLU A 306 -14.91 18.69 -13.46
C GLU A 306 -15.12 19.82 -14.48
N HIS A 307 -15.40 21.04 -14.04
CA HIS A 307 -15.65 22.17 -14.92
C HIS A 307 -15.29 23.52 -14.28
N PRO A 308 -14.00 23.95 -14.35
CA PRO A 308 -13.52 25.16 -13.66
C PRO A 308 -14.32 26.43 -13.97
N ARG A 309 -14.70 26.63 -15.24
CA ARG A 309 -15.47 27.83 -15.67
C ARG A 309 -16.88 27.87 -15.08
N ALA A 310 -17.53 26.71 -14.91
CA ALA A 310 -18.84 26.66 -14.26
C ALA A 310 -18.72 26.88 -12.74
N ALA A 311 -17.64 26.38 -12.13
CA ALA A 311 -17.37 26.59 -10.71
C ALA A 311 -17.08 28.08 -10.35
N ASP A 312 -16.58 28.87 -11.31
CA ASP A 312 -16.28 30.30 -11.13
C ASP A 312 -17.55 31.16 -11.09
N THR A 313 -18.69 30.59 -11.52
CA THR A 313 -19.99 31.32 -11.55
C THR A 313 -20.91 30.97 -10.37
N LEU A 314 -20.46 30.04 -9.48
CA LEU A 314 -21.16 29.62 -8.27
C LEU A 314 -20.61 30.30 -7.00
#